data_e50bfca995711d95450d67b0babdeca5
#
_entry.id   e50bfca995711d95450d67b0babdeca5
#
_cell.length_a   1.000
_cell.length_b   1.000
_cell.length_c   1.000
_cell.angle_alpha   90.00
_cell.angle_beta   90.00
_cell.angle_gamma   90.00
#
_symmetry.space_group_name_H-M   'P 1'
#
loop_
_entity.id
_entity.type
_entity.pdbx_description
1 polymer ?
#
loop_
_entity_poly.entity_id
_entity_poly.type
_entity_poly.pdbx_seq_one_letter_code
_entity_poly.pdbx_strand_id
1 'polypeptide(L)'
;MQDISASTLMEMTIGLASGVNDQDRFNRLIDAIRKTITCDCVALLSLQGDTLVPIAMQGLSRDTFGRRFIISEHPRFDAICASRSPVRFDADSSLPDPFDGLLIDHDGDLPMHACMGLPLLFGDKLLGVLTLDSLKPDVFANIPARNLEVLAAIAASTMQMAMTFSQLEHQAKQSKQLLEELNVEAWERDGGELIGNSDTMVALKNDIAVVAPSEFNILIHGDTGVGKELVARTLHHQSQRKRNPLVYVNCAAIPENLVESELFGHVRGAFTGADKNRLGKFALADGGTLFLDEIGELPLAAQSKLLRALQNNEIQPVGQDNIQTIDVRVLAATNRDLKQEVEDGRFRADLYHRLSVYPIAVPALKDRGDDISLLAGFFLEQARRKLGINQVKFRSDVLVFLNRYGWPGNVRELEHVISRSALKALARSTNKNLVTITKEDCGPLDQDQPIATTQVKNTPLSTPTIDLSAGLRGATDDFQRSIITEVLEDANFNWAQAGRILKTDRANLTRLSKRLGLNVAKSHTIERTK
;
A
#
# COMPACT_ATOMS: atom_id res chain seq x y z
N MET A 1 42.23 32.32 -32.40
CA MET A 1 40.94 32.43 -31.71
C MET A 1 40.39 31.04 -31.58
N GLN A 2 40.43 30.46 -30.38
CA GLN A 2 39.70 29.20 -30.08
C GLN A 2 38.24 29.58 -29.83
N ASP A 3 37.47 29.69 -30.91
CA ASP A 3 36.01 29.85 -30.80
C ASP A 3 35.42 28.48 -30.55
N ILE A 4 34.80 28.26 -29.41
CA ILE A 4 34.04 27.03 -29.16
C ILE A 4 32.87 27.06 -30.15
N SER A 5 32.92 26.14 -31.14
CA SER A 5 31.90 26.13 -32.19
C SER A 5 30.54 25.67 -31.60
N ALA A 6 29.46 26.19 -32.20
CA ALA A 6 28.11 25.74 -31.80
C ALA A 6 27.93 24.22 -31.96
N SER A 7 28.63 23.58 -32.94
CA SER A 7 28.62 22.15 -33.12
C SER A 7 29.24 21.41 -31.94
N THR A 8 30.32 21.92 -31.36
CA THR A 8 30.98 21.32 -30.19
C THR A 8 30.11 21.40 -28.96
N LEU A 9 29.41 22.52 -28.72
CA LEU A 9 28.45 22.64 -27.62
C LEU A 9 27.25 21.72 -27.80
N MET A 10 26.82 21.50 -29.04
CA MET A 10 25.73 20.57 -29.36
C MET A 10 26.14 19.12 -29.15
N GLU A 11 27.34 18.70 -29.54
CA GLU A 11 27.91 17.39 -29.29
C GLU A 11 28.05 17.12 -27.78
N MET A 12 28.51 18.12 -27.01
CA MET A 12 28.56 18.04 -25.54
C MET A 12 27.18 17.74 -24.96
N THR A 13 26.16 18.49 -25.37
CA THR A 13 24.80 18.34 -24.86
C THR A 13 24.21 16.96 -25.20
N ILE A 14 24.41 16.47 -26.42
CA ILE A 14 23.97 15.14 -26.86
C ILE A 14 24.71 14.02 -26.09
N GLY A 15 26.05 14.14 -25.94
CA GLY A 15 26.87 13.20 -25.20
C GLY A 15 26.45 13.06 -23.73
N LEU A 16 26.07 14.17 -23.09
CA LEU A 16 25.58 14.20 -21.71
C LEU A 16 24.19 13.56 -21.56
N ALA A 17 23.30 13.75 -22.53
CA ALA A 17 21.96 13.17 -22.54
C ALA A 17 21.97 11.63 -22.64
N SER A 18 23.04 11.04 -23.21
CA SER A 18 23.17 9.59 -23.40
C SER A 18 23.93 8.86 -22.28
N GLY A 19 24.33 9.56 -21.20
CA GLY A 19 25.05 8.95 -20.07
C GLY A 19 24.18 7.97 -19.28
N VAL A 20 24.74 6.78 -18.98
CA VAL A 20 24.03 5.67 -18.31
C VAL A 20 23.87 5.92 -16.81
N ASN A 21 24.86 6.58 -16.18
CA ASN A 21 24.83 6.98 -14.77
C ASN A 21 25.52 8.34 -14.57
N ASP A 22 25.43 8.89 -13.36
CA ASP A 22 25.98 10.22 -13.06
C ASP A 22 27.48 10.31 -13.27
N GLN A 23 28.24 9.28 -12.88
CA GLN A 23 29.70 9.25 -13.07
C GLN A 23 30.09 9.26 -14.56
N ASP A 24 29.36 8.51 -15.39
CA ASP A 24 29.58 8.49 -16.84
C ASP A 24 29.26 9.87 -17.46
N ARG A 25 28.20 10.54 -17.02
CA ARG A 25 27.87 11.90 -17.46
C ARG A 25 28.95 12.90 -17.11
N PHE A 26 29.47 12.88 -15.87
CA PHE A 26 30.54 13.78 -15.45
C PHE A 26 31.86 13.52 -16.21
N ASN A 27 32.22 12.27 -16.42
CA ASN A 27 33.40 11.91 -17.19
C ASN A 27 33.30 12.39 -18.65
N ARG A 28 32.15 12.19 -19.30
CA ARG A 28 31.89 12.69 -20.66
C ARG A 28 31.93 14.22 -20.73
N LEU A 29 31.43 14.91 -19.72
CA LEU A 29 31.53 16.36 -19.63
C LEU A 29 32.99 16.81 -19.62
N ILE A 30 33.81 16.22 -18.76
CA ILE A 30 35.24 16.53 -18.65
C ILE A 30 35.98 16.20 -19.94
N ASP A 31 35.72 15.04 -20.55
CA ASP A 31 36.30 14.65 -21.85
C ASP A 31 35.99 15.66 -22.96
N ALA A 32 34.73 16.12 -23.00
CA ALA A 32 34.31 17.10 -24.00
C ALA A 32 34.95 18.48 -23.76
N ILE A 33 35.07 18.90 -22.50
CA ILE A 33 35.76 20.13 -22.12
C ILE A 33 37.23 20.06 -22.54
N ARG A 34 37.93 18.97 -22.24
CA ARG A 34 39.34 18.81 -22.53
C ARG A 34 39.65 18.71 -24.04
N LYS A 35 38.70 18.20 -24.82
CA LYS A 35 38.79 18.23 -26.31
C LYS A 35 38.63 19.66 -26.87
N THR A 36 37.92 20.51 -26.15
CA THR A 36 37.57 21.86 -26.63
C THR A 36 38.56 22.93 -26.15
N ILE A 37 39.00 22.79 -24.89
CA ILE A 37 39.93 23.76 -24.27
C ILE A 37 41.22 23.00 -23.94
N THR A 38 42.32 23.51 -24.49
CA THR A 38 43.65 22.96 -24.18
C THR A 38 44.00 23.22 -22.73
N CYS A 39 44.05 22.16 -21.90
CA CYS A 39 44.46 22.21 -20.51
C CYS A 39 45.17 20.92 -20.11
N ASP A 40 46.05 20.99 -19.12
CA ASP A 40 46.79 19.82 -18.61
C ASP A 40 45.91 19.04 -17.61
N CYS A 41 45.11 19.73 -16.80
CA CYS A 41 44.12 19.08 -15.97
C CYS A 41 42.78 19.83 -15.93
N VAL A 42 41.74 19.09 -15.57
CA VAL A 42 40.39 19.60 -15.35
C VAL A 42 39.76 18.85 -14.20
N ALA A 43 39.09 19.59 -13.31
CA ALA A 43 38.40 19.00 -12.17
C ALA A 43 37.01 19.60 -12.00
N LEU A 44 36.04 18.75 -11.78
CA LEU A 44 34.66 19.10 -11.40
C LEU A 44 34.49 18.78 -9.91
N LEU A 45 34.18 19.80 -9.11
CA LEU A 45 34.02 19.69 -7.67
C LEU A 45 32.59 20.09 -7.27
N SER A 46 32.00 19.30 -6.41
CA SER A 46 30.68 19.55 -5.82
C SER A 46 30.83 20.31 -4.51
N LEU A 47 29.99 21.30 -4.27
CA LEU A 47 29.92 22.03 -3.01
C LEU A 47 29.07 21.27 -1.99
N GLN A 48 29.68 20.94 -0.84
CA GLN A 48 29.02 20.29 0.30
C GLN A 48 29.28 21.12 1.57
N GLY A 49 28.34 21.96 1.93
CA GLY A 49 28.53 22.93 3.00
C GLY A 49 29.56 23.99 2.62
N ASP A 50 30.71 24.02 3.30
CA ASP A 50 31.88 24.90 3.06
C ASP A 50 33.05 24.19 2.34
N THR A 51 32.82 22.97 1.87
CA THR A 51 33.87 22.07 1.36
C THR A 51 33.59 21.69 -0.09
N LEU A 52 34.59 21.77 -0.94
CA LEU A 52 34.56 21.29 -2.32
C LEU A 52 35.07 19.84 -2.39
N VAL A 53 34.27 18.97 -3.01
CA VAL A 53 34.53 17.53 -3.13
C VAL A 53 34.67 17.18 -4.61
N PRO A 54 35.82 16.63 -5.06
CA PRO A 54 36.01 16.18 -6.42
C PRO A 54 35.02 15.08 -6.79
N ILE A 55 34.28 15.24 -7.91
CA ILE A 55 33.32 14.25 -8.42
C ILE A 55 33.76 13.69 -9.77
N ALA A 56 34.50 14.45 -10.57
CA ALA A 56 35.17 13.97 -11.77
C ALA A 56 36.42 14.80 -12.03
N MET A 57 37.45 14.20 -12.57
CA MET A 57 38.68 14.89 -12.91
C MET A 57 39.51 14.11 -13.94
N GLN A 58 40.36 14.83 -14.66
CA GLN A 58 41.37 14.27 -15.58
C GLN A 58 42.66 15.09 -15.47
N GLY A 59 43.80 14.40 -15.65
CA GLY A 59 45.15 15.01 -15.57
C GLY A 59 45.69 15.11 -14.15
N LEU A 60 44.88 14.80 -13.10
CA LEU A 60 45.28 14.83 -11.69
C LEU A 60 45.45 13.41 -11.14
N SER A 61 46.32 13.25 -10.15
CA SER A 61 46.58 12.00 -9.44
C SER A 61 45.30 11.48 -8.75
N ARG A 62 45.14 10.15 -8.70
CA ARG A 62 43.92 9.51 -8.19
C ARG A 62 43.62 9.79 -6.71
N ASP A 63 44.64 10.08 -5.91
CA ASP A 63 44.46 10.45 -4.50
C ASP A 63 43.67 11.75 -4.33
N THR A 64 43.64 12.62 -5.34
CA THR A 64 42.85 13.86 -5.35
C THR A 64 41.36 13.59 -5.16
N PHE A 65 40.80 12.45 -5.59
CA PHE A 65 39.40 12.08 -5.31
C PHE A 65 39.09 11.93 -3.82
N GLY A 66 40.08 11.57 -3.02
CA GLY A 66 39.96 11.43 -1.58
C GLY A 66 40.02 12.76 -0.82
N ARG A 67 40.51 13.81 -1.47
CA ARG A 67 40.72 15.12 -0.83
C ARG A 67 39.41 15.88 -0.61
N ARG A 68 39.42 16.73 0.38
CA ARG A 68 38.32 17.63 0.73
C ARG A 68 38.91 19.01 0.85
N PHE A 69 38.46 19.92 0.01
CA PHE A 69 39.02 21.27 -0.05
C PHE A 69 38.09 22.23 0.69
N ILE A 70 38.47 22.62 1.91
CA ILE A 70 37.72 23.61 2.68
C ILE A 70 37.95 24.97 2.01
N ILE A 71 36.88 25.66 1.62
CA ILE A 71 36.94 26.86 0.78
C ILE A 71 37.82 27.93 1.45
N SER A 72 37.66 28.16 2.76
CA SER A 72 38.42 29.17 3.53
C SER A 72 39.93 28.91 3.62
N GLU A 73 40.37 27.67 3.37
CA GLU A 73 41.80 27.28 3.37
C GLU A 73 42.45 27.42 1.99
N HIS A 74 41.64 27.60 0.94
CA HIS A 74 42.07 27.67 -0.46
C HIS A 74 41.68 28.99 -1.10
N PRO A 75 42.51 30.04 -1.09
CA PRO A 75 42.13 31.38 -1.58
C PRO A 75 41.62 31.42 -3.03
N ARG A 76 42.13 30.57 -3.94
CA ARG A 76 41.61 30.47 -5.31
C ARG A 76 40.21 29.94 -5.34
N PHE A 77 39.90 28.90 -4.55
CA PHE A 77 38.51 28.37 -4.46
C PHE A 77 37.55 29.38 -3.82
N ASP A 78 38.01 30.11 -2.81
CA ASP A 78 37.21 31.19 -2.19
C ASP A 78 36.84 32.26 -3.24
N ALA A 79 37.83 32.74 -4.03
CA ALA A 79 37.62 33.70 -5.08
C ALA A 79 36.64 33.19 -6.19
N ILE A 80 36.74 31.92 -6.56
CA ILE A 80 35.83 31.30 -7.54
C ILE A 80 34.42 31.19 -6.98
N CYS A 81 34.27 30.70 -5.77
CA CYS A 81 32.97 30.51 -5.11
C CYS A 81 32.24 31.82 -4.82
N ALA A 82 32.97 32.87 -4.54
CA ALA A 82 32.41 34.21 -4.33
C ALA A 82 32.00 34.92 -5.64
N SER A 83 32.50 34.47 -6.80
CA SER A 83 32.21 35.06 -8.10
C SER A 83 30.93 34.49 -8.71
N ARG A 84 30.28 35.31 -9.58
CA ARG A 84 29.20 34.86 -10.47
C ARG A 84 29.65 34.65 -11.92
N SER A 85 30.89 34.96 -12.21
CA SER A 85 31.49 34.91 -13.54
C SER A 85 32.77 34.05 -13.49
N PRO A 86 33.26 33.54 -14.64
CA PRO A 86 34.53 32.85 -14.72
C PRO A 86 35.68 33.66 -14.15
N VAL A 87 36.50 33.06 -13.30
CA VAL A 87 37.69 33.68 -12.66
C VAL A 87 38.93 33.11 -13.30
N ARG A 88 39.87 33.99 -13.71
CA ARG A 88 41.17 33.60 -14.23
C ARG A 88 42.26 34.06 -13.26
N PHE A 89 43.24 33.22 -13.12
CA PHE A 89 44.44 33.53 -12.33
C PHE A 89 45.63 33.58 -13.27
N ASP A 90 46.34 34.69 -13.21
CA ASP A 90 47.53 34.88 -14.04
C ASP A 90 48.68 34.01 -13.55
N ALA A 91 49.67 33.76 -14.41
CA ALA A 91 50.83 32.90 -14.12
C ALA A 91 51.70 33.42 -12.95
N ASP A 92 51.63 34.71 -12.67
CA ASP A 92 52.34 35.36 -11.56
C ASP A 92 51.48 35.55 -10.30
N SER A 93 50.30 34.92 -10.24
CA SER A 93 49.39 35.02 -9.12
C SER A 93 50.08 34.51 -7.84
N SER A 94 50.08 35.34 -6.80
CA SER A 94 50.61 34.98 -5.47
C SER A 94 49.71 34.02 -4.66
N LEU A 95 48.49 33.70 -5.20
CA LEU A 95 47.57 32.80 -4.54
C LEU A 95 47.97 31.33 -4.81
N PRO A 96 48.18 30.50 -3.79
CA PRO A 96 48.56 29.09 -3.97
C PRO A 96 47.49 28.33 -4.75
N ASP A 97 47.93 27.46 -5.68
CA ASP A 97 47.04 26.59 -6.46
C ASP A 97 46.72 25.32 -5.66
N PRO A 98 45.46 24.95 -5.47
CA PRO A 98 45.07 23.72 -4.76
C PRO A 98 45.58 22.44 -5.41
N PHE A 99 45.96 22.49 -6.69
CA PHE A 99 46.40 21.31 -7.48
C PHE A 99 47.89 21.28 -7.79
N ASP A 100 48.70 22.24 -7.23
CA ASP A 100 50.16 22.20 -7.36
C ASP A 100 50.70 20.86 -6.86
N GLY A 101 51.58 20.22 -7.68
CA GLY A 101 52.17 18.93 -7.38
C GLY A 101 51.27 17.73 -7.54
N LEU A 102 50.03 17.87 -8.06
CA LEU A 102 49.05 16.79 -8.24
C LEU A 102 48.89 16.28 -9.67
N LEU A 103 49.73 16.74 -10.61
CA LEU A 103 49.66 16.29 -12.01
C LEU A 103 50.11 14.81 -12.14
N ILE A 104 49.39 14.07 -13.04
CA ILE A 104 49.82 12.72 -13.45
C ILE A 104 51.04 12.86 -14.40
N ASP A 105 51.96 11.90 -14.34
CA ASP A 105 53.13 11.75 -15.22
C ASP A 105 54.22 12.84 -15.07
N HIS A 106 54.23 13.58 -13.98
CA HIS A 106 55.31 14.51 -13.67
C HIS A 106 55.91 14.21 -12.30
N ASP A 107 57.20 13.99 -12.27
CA ASP A 107 58.01 13.82 -11.03
C ASP A 107 58.41 15.19 -10.47
N GLY A 108 57.83 15.57 -9.34
CA GLY A 108 58.13 16.79 -8.57
C GLY A 108 57.03 17.85 -8.54
N ASP A 109 57.21 18.87 -7.70
CA ASP A 109 56.31 20.02 -7.59
C ASP A 109 56.50 20.93 -8.83
N LEU A 110 55.61 20.74 -9.82
CA LEU A 110 55.51 21.66 -10.92
C LEU A 110 54.35 22.61 -10.63
N PRO A 111 54.58 23.91 -10.44
CA PRO A 111 53.53 24.87 -10.22
C PRO A 111 52.69 25.06 -11.50
N MET A 112 51.38 25.14 -11.36
CA MET A 112 50.49 25.49 -12.44
C MET A 112 50.72 26.95 -12.85
N HIS A 113 50.91 27.16 -14.16
CA HIS A 113 51.18 28.51 -14.71
C HIS A 113 49.91 29.28 -15.13
N ALA A 114 48.83 28.62 -15.41
CA ALA A 114 47.54 29.25 -15.70
C ALA A 114 46.43 28.45 -15.04
N CYS A 115 45.54 29.10 -14.31
CA CYS A 115 44.40 28.49 -13.69
C CYS A 115 43.12 29.27 -14.02
N MET A 116 42.03 28.58 -14.24
CA MET A 116 40.72 29.17 -14.47
C MET A 116 39.65 28.39 -13.74
N GLY A 117 38.81 29.09 -12.99
CA GLY A 117 37.69 28.53 -12.27
C GLY A 117 36.36 29.07 -12.76
N LEU A 118 35.42 28.14 -12.95
CA LEU A 118 34.05 28.49 -13.34
C LEU A 118 33.11 28.13 -12.19
N PRO A 119 32.44 29.10 -11.57
CA PRO A 119 31.41 28.81 -10.58
C PRO A 119 30.20 28.18 -11.30
N LEU A 120 29.71 27.06 -10.75
CA LEU A 120 28.57 26.33 -11.31
C LEU A 120 27.31 26.76 -10.59
N LEU A 121 26.60 27.70 -11.17
CA LEU A 121 25.38 28.29 -10.61
C LEU A 121 24.14 27.72 -11.27
N PHE A 122 23.17 27.32 -10.44
CA PHE A 122 21.81 26.98 -10.90
C PHE A 122 20.82 27.95 -10.22
N GLY A 123 20.32 28.91 -10.99
CA GLY A 123 19.68 30.09 -10.43
C GLY A 123 20.68 30.89 -9.57
N ASP A 124 20.32 31.16 -8.33
CA ASP A 124 21.19 31.85 -7.35
C ASP A 124 22.03 30.92 -6.47
N LYS A 125 21.90 29.60 -6.67
CA LYS A 125 22.58 28.60 -5.84
C LYS A 125 23.86 28.14 -6.52
N LEU A 126 24.99 28.21 -5.80
CA LEU A 126 26.26 27.60 -6.19
C LEU A 126 26.17 26.08 -5.92
N LEU A 127 26.38 25.26 -6.95
CA LEU A 127 26.39 23.80 -6.87
C LEU A 127 27.81 23.24 -6.68
N GLY A 128 28.81 23.94 -7.20
CA GLY A 128 30.19 23.52 -7.20
C GLY A 128 31.05 24.40 -8.10
N VAL A 129 32.22 23.92 -8.44
CA VAL A 129 33.17 24.61 -9.32
C VAL A 129 33.72 23.65 -10.38
N LEU A 130 34.04 24.18 -11.54
CA LEU A 130 34.81 23.51 -12.59
C LEU A 130 36.13 24.26 -12.73
N THR A 131 37.27 23.59 -12.56
CA THR A 131 38.59 24.18 -12.73
C THR A 131 39.30 23.60 -13.96
N LEU A 132 40.07 24.44 -14.62
CA LEU A 132 40.94 24.08 -15.72
C LEU A 132 42.30 24.69 -15.43
N ASP A 133 43.33 23.88 -15.47
CA ASP A 133 44.69 24.30 -15.13
C ASP A 133 45.68 23.83 -16.21
N SER A 134 46.71 24.63 -16.43
CA SER A 134 47.72 24.37 -17.44
C SER A 134 49.12 24.78 -16.97
N LEU A 135 50.13 24.03 -17.39
CA LEU A 135 51.53 24.38 -17.22
C LEU A 135 52.01 25.47 -18.16
N LYS A 136 51.21 25.83 -19.19
CA LYS A 136 51.54 26.85 -20.15
C LYS A 136 50.87 28.16 -19.76
N PRO A 137 51.60 29.28 -19.64
CA PRO A 137 51.00 30.59 -19.36
C PRO A 137 50.12 31.02 -20.54
N ASP A 138 49.18 31.89 -20.24
CA ASP A 138 48.29 32.58 -21.22
C ASP A 138 47.35 31.68 -22.05
N VAL A 139 47.24 30.39 -21.76
CA VAL A 139 46.39 29.45 -22.53
C VAL A 139 44.94 29.87 -22.50
N PHE A 140 44.47 30.40 -21.38
CA PHE A 140 43.07 30.80 -21.19
C PHE A 140 42.80 32.29 -21.54
N ALA A 141 43.82 33.08 -21.82
CA ALA A 141 43.71 34.53 -21.99
C ALA A 141 42.75 34.92 -23.15
N ASN A 142 42.75 34.17 -24.24
CA ASN A 142 42.00 34.49 -25.46
C ASN A 142 40.64 33.78 -25.57
N ILE A 143 40.14 33.10 -24.53
CA ILE A 143 38.85 32.45 -24.56
C ILE A 143 37.77 33.48 -24.24
N PRO A 144 36.74 33.71 -25.10
CA PRO A 144 35.67 34.65 -24.82
C PRO A 144 34.93 34.29 -23.51
N ALA A 145 34.64 35.26 -22.66
CA ALA A 145 33.95 35.05 -21.39
C ALA A 145 32.58 34.38 -21.60
N ARG A 146 31.87 34.75 -22.68
CA ARG A 146 30.57 34.16 -23.05
C ARG A 146 30.64 32.63 -23.26
N ASN A 147 31.72 32.12 -23.86
CA ASN A 147 31.91 30.69 -24.10
C ASN A 147 32.10 29.96 -22.78
N LEU A 148 32.80 30.56 -21.81
CA LEU A 148 33.01 30.03 -20.49
C LEU A 148 31.71 30.01 -19.65
N GLU A 149 30.91 31.05 -19.78
CA GLU A 149 29.58 31.15 -19.15
C GLU A 149 28.64 30.04 -19.65
N VAL A 150 28.63 29.79 -20.98
CA VAL A 150 27.83 28.69 -21.56
C VAL A 150 28.32 27.35 -21.05
N LEU A 151 29.63 27.14 -20.96
CA LEU A 151 30.22 25.93 -20.44
C LEU A 151 29.86 25.72 -18.97
N ALA A 152 29.97 26.77 -18.16
CA ALA A 152 29.57 26.73 -16.76
C ALA A 152 28.07 26.39 -16.59
N ALA A 153 27.21 26.95 -17.45
CA ALA A 153 25.77 26.67 -17.43
C ALA A 153 25.44 25.20 -17.78
N ILE A 154 26.13 24.63 -18.79
CA ILE A 154 25.99 23.21 -19.15
C ILE A 154 26.46 22.31 -18.00
N ALA A 155 27.62 22.60 -17.42
CA ALA A 155 28.17 21.83 -16.31
C ALA A 155 27.25 21.92 -15.07
N ALA A 156 26.75 23.10 -14.73
CA ALA A 156 25.81 23.31 -13.62
C ALA A 156 24.49 22.55 -13.84
N SER A 157 23.93 22.61 -15.04
CA SER A 157 22.70 21.88 -15.39
C SER A 157 22.87 20.37 -15.29
N THR A 158 24.01 19.84 -15.80
CA THR A 158 24.36 18.42 -15.68
C THR A 158 24.47 17.97 -14.23
N MET A 159 25.14 18.77 -13.40
CA MET A 159 25.31 18.53 -11.97
C MET A 159 23.96 18.56 -11.23
N GLN A 160 23.12 19.53 -11.50
CA GLN A 160 21.78 19.64 -10.91
C GLN A 160 20.92 18.42 -11.26
N MET A 161 20.97 18.00 -12.52
CA MET A 161 20.23 16.81 -12.98
C MET A 161 20.70 15.56 -12.24
N ALA A 162 22.00 15.32 -12.14
CA ALA A 162 22.58 14.19 -11.42
C ALA A 162 22.18 14.18 -9.94
N MET A 163 22.28 15.34 -9.26
CA MET A 163 21.86 15.47 -7.85
C MET A 163 20.38 15.17 -7.66
N THR A 164 19.51 15.62 -8.58
CA THR A 164 18.08 15.38 -8.52
C THR A 164 17.75 13.90 -8.72
N PHE A 165 18.36 13.23 -9.69
CA PHE A 165 18.18 11.80 -9.90
C PHE A 165 18.63 10.97 -8.69
N SER A 166 19.82 11.25 -8.16
CA SER A 166 20.34 10.57 -6.96
C SER A 166 19.40 10.75 -5.76
N GLN A 167 18.83 11.95 -5.57
CA GLN A 167 17.87 12.21 -4.51
C GLN A 167 16.56 11.43 -4.70
N LEU A 168 16.03 11.38 -5.93
CA LEU A 168 14.82 10.61 -6.26
C LEU A 168 15.02 9.11 -6.05
N GLU A 169 16.16 8.56 -6.49
CA GLU A 169 16.50 7.16 -6.27
C GLU A 169 16.60 6.82 -4.77
N HIS A 170 17.23 7.71 -4.00
CA HIS A 170 17.33 7.53 -2.55
C HIS A 170 15.95 7.55 -1.87
N GLN A 171 15.08 8.49 -2.25
CA GLN A 171 13.71 8.56 -1.74
C GLN A 171 12.88 7.32 -2.13
N ALA A 172 12.99 6.86 -3.37
CA ALA A 172 12.32 5.66 -3.84
C ALA A 172 12.78 4.41 -3.05
N LYS A 173 14.09 4.29 -2.80
CA LYS A 173 14.65 3.20 -2.01
C LYS A 173 14.19 3.23 -0.56
N GLN A 174 14.19 4.40 0.08
CA GLN A 174 13.67 4.56 1.45
C GLN A 174 12.18 4.23 1.54
N SER A 175 11.36 4.71 0.59
CA SER A 175 9.93 4.40 0.55
C SER A 175 9.69 2.90 0.40
N LYS A 176 10.48 2.22 -0.43
CA LYS A 176 10.40 0.77 -0.60
C LYS A 176 10.76 0.02 0.70
N GLN A 177 11.84 0.42 1.38
CA GLN A 177 12.23 -0.17 2.66
C GLN A 177 11.15 0.01 3.74
N LEU A 178 10.58 1.21 3.85
CA LEU A 178 9.50 1.47 4.79
C LEU A 178 8.26 0.61 4.52
N LEU A 179 7.91 0.40 3.25
CA LEU A 179 6.82 -0.51 2.87
C LEU A 179 7.12 -1.96 3.24
N GLU A 180 8.38 -2.42 3.07
CA GLU A 180 8.81 -3.76 3.49
C GLU A 180 8.68 -3.93 5.02
N GLU A 181 9.12 -2.96 5.81
CA GLU A 181 9.00 -2.96 7.27
C GLU A 181 7.54 -2.98 7.73
N LEU A 182 6.69 -2.13 7.15
CA LEU A 182 5.25 -2.10 7.46
C LEU A 182 4.54 -3.42 7.10
N ASN A 183 4.93 -4.06 6.01
CA ASN A 183 4.39 -5.38 5.64
C ASN A 183 4.80 -6.48 6.64
N VAL A 184 6.04 -6.45 7.13
CA VAL A 184 6.53 -7.39 8.17
C VAL A 184 5.81 -7.14 9.50
N GLU A 185 5.68 -5.88 9.94
CA GLU A 185 4.93 -5.55 11.16
C GLU A 185 3.46 -5.97 11.08
N ALA A 186 2.81 -5.75 9.93
CA ALA A 186 1.43 -6.19 9.71
C ALA A 186 1.32 -7.72 9.79
N TRP A 187 2.28 -8.44 9.21
CA TRP A 187 2.39 -9.88 9.30
C TRP A 187 2.51 -10.38 10.75
N GLU A 188 3.43 -9.80 11.53
CA GLU A 188 3.66 -10.19 12.92
C GLU A 188 2.46 -9.84 13.83
N ARG A 189 1.82 -8.69 13.60
CA ARG A 189 0.66 -8.24 14.38
C ARG A 189 -0.54 -9.17 14.23
N ASP A 190 -0.78 -9.70 13.04
CA ASP A 190 -1.90 -10.58 12.72
C ASP A 190 -1.61 -12.05 13.05
N GLY A 191 -0.51 -12.32 13.75
CA GLY A 191 -0.11 -13.66 14.20
C GLY A 191 0.76 -14.44 13.22
N GLY A 192 1.07 -13.87 12.05
CA GLY A 192 2.15 -14.24 11.11
C GLY A 192 2.17 -15.67 10.57
N GLU A 193 1.68 -16.64 11.32
CA GLU A 193 1.85 -18.07 11.04
C GLU A 193 0.51 -18.82 10.99
N LEU A 194 0.38 -19.73 10.02
CA LEU A 194 -0.73 -20.68 9.96
C LEU A 194 -0.59 -21.70 11.10
N ILE A 195 -1.37 -21.52 12.17
CA ILE A 195 -1.38 -22.39 13.34
C ILE A 195 -2.27 -23.60 13.06
N GLY A 196 -1.75 -24.79 13.32
CA GLY A 196 -2.44 -26.06 13.19
C GLY A 196 -1.47 -27.21 12.89
N ASN A 197 -1.72 -28.36 13.49
CA ASN A 197 -0.93 -29.58 13.38
C ASN A 197 -1.78 -30.77 12.91
N SER A 198 -3.07 -30.59 12.68
CA SER A 198 -3.94 -31.62 12.10
C SER A 198 -3.47 -32.02 10.70
N ASP A 199 -3.78 -33.23 10.28
CA ASP A 199 -3.39 -33.76 8.96
C ASP A 199 -3.90 -32.85 7.82
N THR A 200 -5.10 -32.27 7.97
CA THR A 200 -5.69 -31.34 7.03
C THR A 200 -4.91 -30.04 6.95
N MET A 201 -4.42 -29.51 8.08
CA MET A 201 -3.59 -28.30 8.10
C MET A 201 -2.16 -28.55 7.63
N VAL A 202 -1.60 -29.72 7.88
CA VAL A 202 -0.29 -30.13 7.34
C VAL A 202 -0.37 -30.24 5.82
N ALA A 203 -1.42 -30.86 5.27
CA ALA A 203 -1.66 -30.94 3.84
C ALA A 203 -1.78 -29.52 3.22
N LEU A 204 -2.57 -28.63 3.84
CA LEU A 204 -2.70 -27.24 3.39
C LEU A 204 -1.34 -26.49 3.38
N LYS A 205 -0.53 -26.65 4.43
CA LYS A 205 0.80 -26.03 4.51
C LYS A 205 1.73 -26.55 3.42
N ASN A 206 1.67 -27.84 3.11
CA ASN A 206 2.45 -28.46 2.02
C ASN A 206 2.01 -27.92 0.65
N ASP A 207 0.69 -27.82 0.39
CA ASP A 207 0.16 -27.24 -0.84
C ASP A 207 0.62 -25.80 -1.03
N ILE A 208 0.58 -25.00 0.04
CA ILE A 208 1.09 -23.62 0.04
C ILE A 208 2.58 -23.60 -0.30
N ALA A 209 3.40 -24.43 0.34
CA ALA A 209 4.85 -24.47 0.10
C ALA A 209 5.20 -24.83 -1.35
N VAL A 210 4.41 -25.71 -1.97
CA VAL A 210 4.60 -26.11 -3.39
C VAL A 210 4.24 -24.98 -4.34
N VAL A 211 3.11 -24.28 -4.12
CA VAL A 211 2.60 -23.31 -5.09
C VAL A 211 3.08 -21.88 -4.84
N ALA A 212 3.52 -21.54 -3.63
CA ALA A 212 3.96 -20.18 -3.30
C ALA A 212 5.08 -19.65 -4.22
N PRO A 213 6.12 -20.44 -4.58
CA PRO A 213 7.19 -19.96 -5.47
C PRO A 213 6.76 -19.74 -6.93
N SER A 214 5.58 -20.26 -7.34
CA SER A 214 5.08 -20.14 -8.71
C SER A 214 4.42 -18.78 -8.97
N GLU A 215 4.21 -18.45 -10.24
CA GLU A 215 3.46 -17.28 -10.69
C GLU A 215 1.99 -17.61 -11.00
N PHE A 216 1.48 -18.78 -10.63
CA PHE A 216 0.09 -19.16 -10.89
C PHE A 216 -0.87 -18.30 -10.10
N ASN A 217 -2.04 -18.03 -10.71
CA ASN A 217 -3.20 -17.52 -10.00
C ASN A 217 -3.73 -18.62 -9.07
N ILE A 218 -4.10 -18.24 -7.86
CA ILE A 218 -4.55 -19.17 -6.82
C ILE A 218 -5.95 -18.79 -6.40
N LEU A 219 -6.85 -19.77 -6.40
CA LEU A 219 -8.19 -19.64 -5.86
C LEU A 219 -8.29 -20.30 -4.50
N ILE A 220 -8.43 -19.51 -3.44
CA ILE A 220 -8.56 -19.96 -2.06
C ILE A 220 -10.06 -20.07 -1.75
N HIS A 221 -10.54 -21.27 -1.48
CA HIS A 221 -11.94 -21.49 -1.12
C HIS A 221 -12.08 -22.08 0.29
N GLY A 222 -13.18 -21.77 0.96
CA GLY A 222 -13.48 -22.22 2.31
C GLY A 222 -14.49 -21.31 2.99
N ASP A 223 -15.08 -21.79 4.07
CA ASP A 223 -16.12 -21.09 4.82
C ASP A 223 -15.66 -19.73 5.34
N THR A 224 -16.62 -18.90 5.73
CA THR A 224 -16.31 -17.61 6.35
C THR A 224 -15.58 -17.83 7.69
N GLY A 225 -14.51 -17.06 7.93
CA GLY A 225 -13.76 -17.10 9.19
C GLY A 225 -12.75 -18.24 9.33
N VAL A 226 -12.47 -19.04 8.28
CA VAL A 226 -11.49 -20.14 8.32
C VAL A 226 -10.03 -19.68 8.26
N GLY A 227 -9.77 -18.40 7.86
CA GLY A 227 -8.44 -17.83 7.73
C GLY A 227 -7.92 -17.73 6.30
N LYS A 228 -8.79 -17.57 5.27
CA LYS A 228 -8.40 -17.40 3.86
C LYS A 228 -7.39 -16.27 3.65
N GLU A 229 -7.56 -15.15 4.36
CA GLU A 229 -6.64 -14.01 4.30
C GLU A 229 -5.24 -14.39 4.78
N LEU A 230 -5.13 -15.14 5.89
CA LEU A 230 -3.84 -15.59 6.41
C LEU A 230 -3.13 -16.55 5.44
N VAL A 231 -3.90 -17.40 4.73
CA VAL A 231 -3.38 -18.27 3.65
C VAL A 231 -2.82 -17.40 2.51
N ALA A 232 -3.54 -16.37 2.07
CA ALA A 232 -3.05 -15.46 1.02
C ALA A 232 -1.77 -14.73 1.42
N ARG A 233 -1.70 -14.24 2.66
CA ARG A 233 -0.49 -13.60 3.21
C ARG A 233 0.68 -14.59 3.28
N THR A 234 0.44 -15.84 3.70
CA THR A 234 1.47 -16.90 3.74
C THR A 234 2.00 -17.22 2.34
N LEU A 235 1.11 -17.35 1.36
CA LEU A 235 1.46 -17.54 -0.05
C LEU A 235 2.36 -16.42 -0.58
N HIS A 236 2.01 -15.17 -0.30
CA HIS A 236 2.83 -14.03 -0.69
C HIS A 236 4.20 -14.04 0.02
N HIS A 237 4.22 -14.26 1.33
CA HIS A 237 5.45 -14.28 2.13
C HIS A 237 6.44 -15.37 1.71
N GLN A 238 5.93 -16.53 1.25
CA GLN A 238 6.74 -17.63 0.74
C GLN A 238 7.04 -17.54 -0.77
N SER A 239 6.53 -16.51 -1.47
CA SER A 239 6.73 -16.30 -2.90
C SER A 239 8.05 -15.58 -3.21
N GLN A 240 8.39 -15.55 -4.50
CA GLN A 240 9.51 -14.74 -5.00
C GLN A 240 9.21 -13.22 -4.88
N ARG A 241 7.92 -12.83 -4.78
CA ARG A 241 7.44 -11.45 -4.67
C ARG A 241 7.30 -10.96 -3.21
N LYS A 242 7.83 -11.67 -2.22
CA LYS A 242 7.69 -11.38 -0.79
C LYS A 242 8.15 -9.98 -0.34
N ARG A 243 9.04 -9.35 -1.13
CA ARG A 243 9.55 -7.99 -0.89
C ARG A 243 8.77 -6.90 -1.63
N ASN A 244 7.83 -7.30 -2.47
CA ASN A 244 7.01 -6.40 -3.28
C ASN A 244 5.65 -6.18 -2.59
N PRO A 245 4.83 -5.22 -3.04
CA PRO A 245 3.57 -4.94 -2.36
C PRO A 245 2.60 -6.12 -2.42
N LEU A 246 1.90 -6.36 -1.28
CA LEU A 246 0.69 -7.15 -1.21
C LEU A 246 -0.49 -6.20 -1.05
N VAL A 247 -1.28 -6.03 -2.12
CA VAL A 247 -2.45 -5.17 -2.10
C VAL A 247 -3.69 -6.00 -1.80
N TYR A 248 -4.41 -5.62 -0.74
CA TYR A 248 -5.65 -6.28 -0.31
C TYR A 248 -6.88 -5.54 -0.83
N VAL A 249 -7.86 -6.29 -1.33
CA VAL A 249 -9.16 -5.80 -1.76
C VAL A 249 -10.25 -6.75 -1.30
N ASN A 250 -11.20 -6.25 -0.51
CA ASN A 250 -12.43 -6.98 -0.22
C ASN A 250 -13.52 -6.54 -1.21
N CYS A 251 -13.89 -7.43 -2.12
CA CYS A 251 -14.85 -7.13 -3.19
C CYS A 251 -16.27 -6.88 -2.65
N ALA A 252 -16.65 -7.50 -1.54
CA ALA A 252 -17.95 -7.30 -0.91
C ALA A 252 -18.09 -5.93 -0.22
N ALA A 253 -16.96 -5.29 0.14
CA ALA A 253 -16.98 -4.00 0.82
C ALA A 253 -17.08 -2.79 -0.12
N ILE A 254 -16.92 -3.00 -1.43
CA ILE A 254 -16.90 -1.92 -2.43
C ILE A 254 -18.31 -1.80 -3.05
N PRO A 255 -18.93 -0.60 -3.04
CA PRO A 255 -20.17 -0.38 -3.77
C PRO A 255 -20.02 -0.73 -5.26
N GLU A 256 -21.04 -1.38 -5.85
CA GLU A 256 -21.02 -1.91 -7.22
C GLU A 256 -20.56 -0.87 -8.25
N ASN A 257 -21.05 0.36 -8.16
CA ASN A 257 -20.71 1.48 -9.05
C ASN A 257 -19.27 1.99 -8.92
N LEU A 258 -18.54 1.62 -7.86
CA LEU A 258 -17.15 2.03 -7.62
C LEU A 258 -16.12 0.92 -7.85
N VAL A 259 -16.58 -0.34 -8.01
CA VAL A 259 -15.68 -1.50 -8.13
C VAL A 259 -14.67 -1.32 -9.27
N GLU A 260 -15.12 -0.90 -10.44
CA GLU A 260 -14.23 -0.71 -11.59
C GLU A 260 -13.19 0.39 -11.34
N SER A 261 -13.63 1.50 -10.75
CA SER A 261 -12.77 2.63 -10.41
C SER A 261 -11.73 2.28 -9.33
N GLU A 262 -12.12 1.50 -8.31
CA GLU A 262 -11.20 1.05 -7.27
C GLU A 262 -10.18 0.04 -7.82
N LEU A 263 -10.60 -0.93 -8.62
CA LEU A 263 -9.71 -1.97 -9.16
C LEU A 263 -8.77 -1.43 -10.25
N PHE A 264 -9.30 -0.69 -11.22
CA PHE A 264 -8.55 -0.31 -12.44
C PHE A 264 -8.12 1.16 -12.46
N GLY A 265 -8.64 1.99 -11.53
CA GLY A 265 -8.38 3.43 -11.48
C GLY A 265 -9.29 4.25 -12.38
N HIS A 266 -9.18 5.56 -12.29
CA HIS A 266 -9.95 6.48 -13.12
C HIS A 266 -9.18 7.77 -13.39
N VAL A 267 -9.53 8.43 -14.50
CA VAL A 267 -9.07 9.79 -14.80
C VAL A 267 -10.12 10.81 -14.36
N ARG A 268 -9.68 12.03 -14.15
CA ARG A 268 -10.56 13.16 -13.81
C ARG A 268 -11.68 13.30 -14.85
N GLY A 269 -12.92 13.42 -14.37
CA GLY A 269 -14.11 13.56 -15.21
C GLY A 269 -14.69 12.25 -15.74
N ALA A 270 -14.16 11.09 -15.35
CA ALA A 270 -14.65 9.78 -15.80
C ALA A 270 -16.10 9.48 -15.35
N PHE A 271 -16.52 10.04 -14.21
CA PHE A 271 -17.88 9.95 -13.68
C PHE A 271 -18.16 11.12 -12.74
N THR A 272 -19.42 11.30 -12.32
CA THR A 272 -19.82 12.36 -11.37
C THR A 272 -19.13 12.14 -10.01
N GLY A 273 -18.22 13.07 -9.62
CA GLY A 273 -17.38 12.97 -8.42
C GLY A 273 -15.93 12.54 -8.67
N ALA A 274 -15.53 12.30 -9.91
CA ALA A 274 -14.14 12.04 -10.28
C ALA A 274 -13.33 13.36 -10.41
N ASP A 275 -13.01 14.00 -9.28
CA ASP A 275 -12.34 15.31 -9.25
C ASP A 275 -10.83 15.25 -9.58
N LYS A 276 -10.21 14.10 -9.38
CA LYS A 276 -8.76 13.85 -9.57
C LYS A 276 -8.52 12.50 -10.25
N ASN A 277 -7.34 12.34 -10.86
CA ASN A 277 -6.88 11.03 -11.29
C ASN A 277 -6.57 10.16 -10.06
N ARG A 278 -6.98 8.89 -10.08
CA ARG A 278 -6.68 7.92 -9.02
C ARG A 278 -6.20 6.61 -9.61
N LEU A 279 -5.07 6.13 -9.10
CA LEU A 279 -4.53 4.81 -9.46
C LEU A 279 -5.43 3.71 -8.90
N GLY A 280 -5.66 2.67 -9.71
CA GLY A 280 -6.38 1.47 -9.29
C GLY A 280 -5.53 0.51 -8.47
N LYS A 281 -6.19 -0.45 -7.81
CA LYS A 281 -5.51 -1.47 -6.99
C LYS A 281 -4.55 -2.34 -7.80
N PHE A 282 -4.86 -2.61 -9.07
CA PHE A 282 -3.94 -3.32 -9.98
C PHE A 282 -2.65 -2.54 -10.21
N ALA A 283 -2.74 -1.25 -10.49
CA ALA A 283 -1.56 -0.40 -10.67
C ALA A 283 -0.73 -0.27 -9.37
N LEU A 284 -1.39 -0.26 -8.19
CA LEU A 284 -0.70 -0.25 -6.89
C LEU A 284 -0.01 -1.58 -6.57
N ALA A 285 -0.49 -2.69 -7.16
CA ALA A 285 0.07 -4.02 -6.97
C ALA A 285 1.14 -4.37 -8.02
N ASP A 286 1.49 -3.45 -8.90
CA ASP A 286 2.45 -3.70 -9.98
C ASP A 286 3.80 -4.18 -9.46
N GLY A 287 4.34 -5.23 -10.07
CA GLY A 287 5.51 -5.98 -9.60
C GLY A 287 5.26 -6.87 -8.37
N GLY A 288 4.07 -6.82 -7.75
CA GLY A 288 3.72 -7.49 -6.50
C GLY A 288 2.59 -8.51 -6.61
N THR A 289 1.73 -8.54 -5.59
CA THR A 289 0.60 -9.47 -5.48
C THR A 289 -0.68 -8.71 -5.16
N LEU A 290 -1.77 -9.03 -5.86
CA LEU A 290 -3.12 -8.53 -5.57
C LEU A 290 -3.94 -9.67 -4.95
N PHE A 291 -4.45 -9.44 -3.75
CA PHE A 291 -5.38 -10.37 -3.09
C PHE A 291 -6.80 -9.83 -3.19
N LEU A 292 -7.68 -10.59 -3.83
CA LEU A 292 -9.10 -10.30 -4.04
C LEU A 292 -9.93 -11.20 -3.12
N ASP A 293 -10.39 -10.66 -2.00
CA ASP A 293 -11.27 -11.39 -1.08
C ASP A 293 -12.73 -11.27 -1.52
N GLU A 294 -13.50 -12.32 -1.30
CA GLU A 294 -14.91 -12.48 -1.68
C GLU A 294 -15.13 -12.17 -3.19
N ILE A 295 -14.32 -12.80 -4.06
CA ILE A 295 -14.33 -12.59 -5.51
C ILE A 295 -15.69 -12.88 -6.16
N GLY A 296 -16.50 -13.76 -5.56
CA GLY A 296 -17.85 -14.08 -6.02
C GLY A 296 -18.85 -12.93 -5.92
N GLU A 297 -18.51 -11.84 -5.23
CA GLU A 297 -19.35 -10.63 -5.12
C GLU A 297 -19.11 -9.62 -6.25
N LEU A 298 -18.15 -9.87 -7.16
CA LEU A 298 -17.89 -8.95 -8.26
C LEU A 298 -19.03 -8.89 -9.28
N PRO A 299 -19.46 -7.69 -9.69
CA PRO A 299 -20.40 -7.51 -10.79
C PRO A 299 -19.84 -8.06 -12.13
N LEU A 300 -20.70 -8.57 -13.01
CA LEU A 300 -20.30 -9.15 -14.30
C LEU A 300 -19.49 -8.19 -15.18
N ALA A 301 -19.74 -6.89 -15.11
CA ALA A 301 -18.97 -5.87 -15.82
C ALA A 301 -17.49 -5.85 -15.34
N ALA A 302 -17.28 -5.84 -14.03
CA ALA A 302 -15.95 -5.87 -13.43
C ALA A 302 -15.24 -7.22 -13.69
N GLN A 303 -15.97 -8.35 -13.68
CA GLN A 303 -15.43 -9.66 -14.04
C GLN A 303 -14.84 -9.68 -15.47
N SER A 304 -15.48 -9.00 -16.43
CA SER A 304 -14.99 -8.91 -17.82
C SER A 304 -13.66 -8.14 -17.93
N LYS A 305 -13.51 -7.06 -17.16
CA LYS A 305 -12.25 -6.29 -17.11
C LYS A 305 -11.15 -7.05 -16.36
N LEU A 306 -11.52 -7.73 -15.27
CA LEU A 306 -10.60 -8.59 -14.52
C LEU A 306 -10.03 -9.70 -15.41
N LEU A 307 -10.87 -10.33 -16.23
CA LEU A 307 -10.43 -11.35 -17.18
C LEU A 307 -9.36 -10.82 -18.15
N ARG A 308 -9.54 -9.60 -18.68
CA ARG A 308 -8.55 -8.95 -19.55
C ARG A 308 -7.22 -8.72 -18.81
N ALA A 309 -7.29 -8.25 -17.57
CA ALA A 309 -6.10 -8.05 -16.75
C ALA A 309 -5.34 -9.36 -16.50
N LEU A 310 -6.06 -10.49 -16.28
CA LEU A 310 -5.45 -11.81 -16.07
C LEU A 310 -4.95 -12.49 -17.35
N GLN A 311 -5.50 -12.15 -18.52
CA GLN A 311 -5.11 -12.75 -19.80
C GLN A 311 -3.95 -12.03 -20.47
N ASN A 312 -4.01 -10.69 -20.49
CA ASN A 312 -3.12 -9.85 -21.28
C ASN A 312 -2.09 -9.10 -20.41
N ASN A 313 -2.24 -9.14 -19.08
CA ASN A 313 -1.49 -8.28 -18.14
C ASN A 313 -1.71 -6.77 -18.44
N GLU A 314 -2.92 -6.40 -18.81
CA GLU A 314 -3.28 -5.07 -19.24
C GLU A 314 -4.49 -4.56 -18.46
N ILE A 315 -4.43 -3.30 -18.05
CA ILE A 315 -5.54 -2.58 -17.43
C ILE A 315 -5.86 -1.30 -18.20
N GLN A 316 -7.11 -0.88 -18.14
CA GLN A 316 -7.59 0.36 -18.72
C GLN A 316 -8.33 1.15 -17.64
N PRO A 317 -7.80 2.30 -17.18
CA PRO A 317 -8.50 3.17 -16.24
C PRO A 317 -9.84 3.66 -16.79
N VAL A 318 -10.81 3.87 -15.91
CA VAL A 318 -12.13 4.36 -16.29
C VAL A 318 -12.03 5.78 -16.86
N GLY A 319 -12.61 6.00 -18.05
CA GLY A 319 -12.57 7.29 -18.75
C GLY A 319 -11.30 7.56 -19.55
N GLN A 320 -10.42 6.57 -19.73
CA GLN A 320 -9.20 6.69 -20.54
C GLN A 320 -9.11 5.53 -21.55
N ASP A 321 -8.63 5.84 -22.77
CA ASP A 321 -8.43 4.82 -23.81
C ASP A 321 -7.04 4.16 -23.75
N ASN A 322 -6.09 4.74 -23.00
CA ASN A 322 -4.74 4.21 -22.88
C ASN A 322 -4.73 2.92 -22.04
N ILE A 323 -4.09 1.91 -22.60
CA ILE A 323 -3.83 0.63 -21.93
C ILE A 323 -2.51 0.73 -21.18
N GLN A 324 -2.50 0.21 -19.94
CA GLN A 324 -1.31 0.11 -19.09
C GLN A 324 -0.96 -1.36 -18.90
N THR A 325 0.28 -1.73 -19.19
CA THR A 325 0.80 -3.06 -18.90
C THR A 325 1.18 -3.16 -17.43
N ILE A 326 0.83 -4.27 -16.80
CA ILE A 326 1.08 -4.55 -15.38
C ILE A 326 1.67 -5.94 -15.20
N ASP A 327 2.46 -6.14 -14.15
CA ASP A 327 2.96 -7.43 -13.73
C ASP A 327 2.47 -7.76 -12.32
N VAL A 328 1.29 -8.37 -12.20
CA VAL A 328 0.62 -8.63 -10.94
C VAL A 328 0.25 -10.10 -10.79
N ARG A 329 0.73 -10.75 -9.71
CA ARG A 329 0.25 -12.07 -9.31
C ARG A 329 -1.08 -11.94 -8.59
N VAL A 330 -2.11 -12.70 -8.99
CA VAL A 330 -3.44 -12.61 -8.40
C VAL A 330 -3.74 -13.82 -7.52
N LEU A 331 -4.13 -13.54 -6.27
CA LEU A 331 -4.70 -14.49 -5.32
C LEU A 331 -6.18 -14.11 -5.13
N ALA A 332 -7.11 -15.03 -5.31
CA ALA A 332 -8.53 -14.78 -5.12
C ALA A 332 -9.08 -15.67 -4.01
N ALA A 333 -9.98 -15.15 -3.18
CA ALA A 333 -10.64 -15.92 -2.14
C ALA A 333 -12.16 -15.81 -2.24
N THR A 334 -12.86 -16.87 -1.83
CA THR A 334 -14.32 -16.90 -1.79
C THR A 334 -14.83 -17.94 -0.81
N ASN A 335 -16.01 -17.70 -0.26
CA ASN A 335 -16.80 -18.68 0.49
C ASN A 335 -17.93 -19.29 -0.36
N ARG A 336 -18.16 -18.79 -1.59
CA ARG A 336 -19.19 -19.29 -2.51
C ARG A 336 -18.67 -20.43 -3.37
N ASP A 337 -19.55 -21.33 -3.77
CA ASP A 337 -19.25 -22.28 -4.85
C ASP A 337 -19.31 -21.57 -6.21
N LEU A 338 -18.14 -21.18 -6.73
CA LEU A 338 -18.07 -20.47 -8.00
C LEU A 338 -18.54 -21.33 -9.19
N LYS A 339 -18.53 -22.66 -9.09
CA LYS A 339 -19.09 -23.51 -10.16
C LYS A 339 -20.61 -23.34 -10.22
N GLN A 340 -21.26 -23.35 -9.06
CA GLN A 340 -22.70 -23.07 -8.99
C GLN A 340 -23.03 -21.65 -9.43
N GLU A 341 -22.20 -20.63 -9.06
CA GLU A 341 -22.37 -19.25 -9.51
C GLU A 341 -22.23 -19.11 -11.04
N VAL A 342 -21.39 -19.96 -11.67
CA VAL A 342 -21.29 -20.02 -13.15
C VAL A 342 -22.56 -20.61 -13.77
N GLU A 343 -23.09 -21.71 -13.22
CA GLU A 343 -24.33 -22.33 -13.69
C GLU A 343 -25.53 -21.36 -13.57
N ASP A 344 -25.56 -20.58 -12.49
CA ASP A 344 -26.59 -19.58 -12.22
C ASP A 344 -26.40 -18.26 -13.02
N GLY A 345 -25.33 -18.15 -13.81
CA GLY A 345 -25.02 -16.98 -14.64
C GLY A 345 -24.56 -15.74 -13.86
N ARG A 346 -24.22 -15.86 -12.57
CA ARG A 346 -23.70 -14.77 -11.74
C ARG A 346 -22.18 -14.62 -11.82
N PHE A 347 -21.49 -15.67 -12.25
CA PHE A 347 -20.04 -15.66 -12.46
C PHE A 347 -19.68 -16.16 -13.86
N ARG A 348 -18.65 -15.59 -14.49
CA ARG A 348 -18.24 -15.97 -15.85
C ARG A 348 -17.39 -17.24 -15.82
N ALA A 349 -17.69 -18.20 -16.67
CA ALA A 349 -16.95 -19.46 -16.80
C ALA A 349 -15.48 -19.25 -17.20
N ASP A 350 -15.22 -18.30 -18.13
CA ASP A 350 -13.87 -17.98 -18.59
C ASP A 350 -13.00 -17.39 -17.48
N LEU A 351 -13.55 -16.53 -16.64
CA LEU A 351 -12.86 -15.98 -15.47
C LEU A 351 -12.60 -17.06 -14.42
N TYR A 352 -13.57 -17.92 -14.13
CA TYR A 352 -13.41 -19.04 -13.21
C TYR A 352 -12.19 -19.90 -13.60
N HIS A 353 -12.08 -20.31 -14.86
CA HIS A 353 -10.95 -21.12 -15.31
C HIS A 353 -9.60 -20.39 -15.24
N ARG A 354 -9.58 -19.07 -15.40
CA ARG A 354 -8.36 -18.28 -15.31
C ARG A 354 -7.91 -18.03 -13.86
N LEU A 355 -8.84 -17.96 -12.90
CA LEU A 355 -8.56 -17.83 -11.47
C LEU A 355 -8.23 -19.17 -10.83
N SER A 356 -8.95 -20.25 -11.22
CA SER A 356 -8.84 -21.59 -10.63
C SER A 356 -7.72 -22.42 -11.26
N VAL A 357 -6.55 -21.81 -11.54
CA VAL A 357 -5.38 -22.55 -12.03
C VAL A 357 -4.86 -23.48 -10.95
N TYR A 358 -4.79 -22.98 -9.72
CA TYR A 358 -4.44 -23.80 -8.55
C TYR A 358 -5.46 -23.51 -7.43
N PRO A 359 -6.45 -24.41 -7.20
CA PRO A 359 -7.39 -24.25 -6.11
C PRO A 359 -6.81 -24.75 -4.80
N ILE A 360 -6.96 -23.95 -3.72
CA ILE A 360 -6.58 -24.31 -2.35
C ILE A 360 -7.84 -24.32 -1.49
N ALA A 361 -8.13 -25.47 -0.86
CA ALA A 361 -9.22 -25.61 0.09
C ALA A 361 -8.72 -25.35 1.52
N VAL A 362 -9.33 -24.38 2.21
CA VAL A 362 -9.06 -24.12 3.62
C VAL A 362 -10.07 -24.89 4.46
N PRO A 363 -9.65 -25.88 5.29
CA PRO A 363 -10.58 -26.70 6.04
C PRO A 363 -11.35 -25.88 7.08
N ALA A 364 -12.60 -26.25 7.34
CA ALA A 364 -13.38 -25.68 8.44
C ALA A 364 -12.78 -26.07 9.79
N LEU A 365 -12.99 -25.25 10.82
CA LEU A 365 -12.39 -25.48 12.14
C LEU A 365 -12.80 -26.83 12.76
N LYS A 366 -14.04 -27.25 12.54
CA LYS A 366 -14.57 -28.56 12.97
C LYS A 366 -13.79 -29.76 12.40
N ASP A 367 -13.15 -29.57 11.22
CA ASP A 367 -12.42 -30.62 10.51
C ASP A 367 -10.91 -30.62 10.84
N ARG A 368 -10.48 -29.74 11.79
CA ARG A 368 -9.08 -29.60 12.22
C ARG A 368 -8.75 -30.29 13.55
N GLY A 369 -9.69 -31.06 14.10
CA GLY A 369 -9.46 -31.87 15.31
C GLY A 369 -8.90 -31.06 16.50
N ASP A 370 -7.73 -31.46 17.00
CA ASP A 370 -7.11 -30.87 18.19
C ASP A 370 -6.55 -29.44 17.99
N ASP A 371 -6.55 -28.91 16.76
CA ASP A 371 -6.11 -27.55 16.48
C ASP A 371 -6.97 -26.51 17.20
N ILE A 372 -8.22 -26.85 17.57
CA ILE A 372 -9.08 -25.95 18.36
C ILE A 372 -8.39 -25.59 19.68
N SER A 373 -7.83 -26.56 20.37
CA SER A 373 -7.11 -26.32 21.64
C SER A 373 -5.84 -25.51 21.45
N LEU A 374 -5.12 -25.71 20.34
CA LEU A 374 -3.91 -24.98 19.99
C LEU A 374 -4.23 -23.51 19.67
N LEU A 375 -5.25 -23.28 18.85
CA LEU A 375 -5.73 -21.93 18.51
C LEU A 375 -6.30 -21.22 19.74
N ALA A 376 -7.01 -21.95 20.62
CA ALA A 376 -7.51 -21.39 21.86
C ALA A 376 -6.37 -20.84 22.75
N GLY A 377 -5.28 -21.61 22.89
CA GLY A 377 -4.09 -21.16 23.62
C GLY A 377 -3.45 -19.91 22.98
N PHE A 378 -3.36 -19.88 21.68
CA PHE A 378 -2.82 -18.74 20.94
C PHE A 378 -3.66 -17.45 21.14
N PHE A 379 -4.97 -17.52 20.95
CA PHE A 379 -5.85 -16.38 21.17
C PHE A 379 -5.92 -15.95 22.64
N LEU A 380 -5.78 -16.90 23.57
CA LEU A 380 -5.69 -16.59 24.98
C LEU A 380 -4.44 -15.74 25.30
N GLU A 381 -3.30 -16.10 24.73
CA GLU A 381 -2.07 -15.34 24.90
C GLU A 381 -2.18 -13.95 24.24
N GLN A 382 -2.81 -13.83 23.09
CA GLN A 382 -3.10 -12.52 22.48
C GLN A 382 -4.01 -11.68 23.38
N ALA A 383 -5.08 -12.26 23.92
CA ALA A 383 -5.98 -11.57 24.85
C ALA A 383 -5.25 -11.15 26.13
N ARG A 384 -4.36 -11.99 26.67
CA ARG A 384 -3.51 -11.68 27.82
C ARG A 384 -2.71 -10.38 27.58
N ARG A 385 -2.02 -10.30 26.43
CA ARG A 385 -1.22 -9.11 26.06
C ARG A 385 -2.08 -7.87 25.88
N LYS A 386 -3.19 -7.98 25.15
CA LYS A 386 -4.12 -6.86 24.91
C LYS A 386 -4.75 -6.30 26.20
N LEU A 387 -5.06 -7.18 27.16
CA LEU A 387 -5.72 -6.83 28.41
C LEU A 387 -4.74 -6.49 29.56
N GLY A 388 -3.44 -6.62 29.35
CA GLY A 388 -2.42 -6.37 30.37
C GLY A 388 -2.51 -7.33 31.57
N ILE A 389 -2.90 -8.59 31.36
CA ILE A 389 -3.00 -9.62 32.39
C ILE A 389 -1.62 -10.28 32.57
N ASN A 390 -1.17 -10.49 33.81
CA ASN A 390 0.11 -11.14 34.06
C ASN A 390 0.09 -12.62 33.65
N GLN A 391 -0.88 -13.38 34.13
CA GLN A 391 -1.09 -14.78 33.77
C GLN A 391 -2.57 -15.08 33.53
N VAL A 392 -2.85 -15.88 32.51
CA VAL A 392 -4.21 -16.34 32.18
C VAL A 392 -4.18 -17.83 31.86
N LYS A 393 -5.20 -18.57 32.29
CA LYS A 393 -5.31 -20.00 31.99
C LYS A 393 -6.77 -20.39 31.79
N PHE A 394 -6.99 -21.45 31.04
CA PHE A 394 -8.28 -22.16 31.03
C PHE A 394 -8.38 -23.11 32.22
N ARG A 395 -9.59 -23.25 32.78
CA ARG A 395 -9.92 -24.41 33.60
C ARG A 395 -9.97 -25.64 32.68
N SER A 396 -9.58 -26.80 33.16
CA SER A 396 -9.43 -28.03 32.35
C SER A 396 -10.68 -28.45 31.57
N ASP A 397 -11.87 -28.14 32.09
CA ASP A 397 -13.15 -28.47 31.48
C ASP A 397 -13.54 -27.54 30.32
N VAL A 398 -12.89 -26.36 30.21
CA VAL A 398 -13.16 -25.40 29.15
C VAL A 398 -12.66 -25.92 27.79
N LEU A 399 -11.47 -26.48 27.72
CA LEU A 399 -10.93 -27.02 26.46
C LEU A 399 -11.78 -28.18 25.91
N VAL A 400 -12.29 -29.04 26.80
CA VAL A 400 -13.23 -30.10 26.40
C VAL A 400 -14.53 -29.49 25.85
N PHE A 401 -14.99 -28.42 26.46
CA PHE A 401 -16.19 -27.69 26.03
C PHE A 401 -15.99 -27.05 24.65
N LEU A 402 -14.86 -26.38 24.43
CA LEU A 402 -14.54 -25.74 23.14
C LEU A 402 -14.39 -26.78 22.01
N ASN A 403 -13.79 -27.94 22.28
CA ASN A 403 -13.62 -29.02 21.28
C ASN A 403 -14.93 -29.69 20.86
N ARG A 404 -15.99 -29.61 21.67
CA ARG A 404 -17.31 -30.20 21.35
C ARG A 404 -18.19 -29.30 20.50
N TYR A 405 -17.87 -28.02 20.38
CA TYR A 405 -18.68 -27.08 19.65
C TYR A 405 -18.32 -27.09 18.14
N GLY A 406 -19.32 -26.93 17.29
CA GLY A 406 -19.18 -27.07 15.84
C GLY A 406 -18.55 -25.85 15.11
N TRP A 407 -18.37 -24.73 15.80
CA TRP A 407 -17.73 -23.48 15.30
C TRP A 407 -18.25 -23.03 13.92
N PRO A 408 -19.54 -22.72 13.76
CA PRO A 408 -20.08 -22.26 12.47
C PRO A 408 -19.40 -20.98 11.94
N GLY A 409 -18.89 -20.11 12.81
CA GLY A 409 -18.06 -18.94 12.44
C GLY A 409 -16.56 -19.22 12.43
N ASN A 410 -16.17 -20.47 12.53
CA ASN A 410 -14.80 -20.96 12.41
C ASN A 410 -13.82 -20.24 13.36
N VAL A 411 -12.61 -19.97 12.91
CA VAL A 411 -11.52 -19.36 13.70
C VAL A 411 -11.88 -17.96 14.20
N ARG A 412 -12.61 -17.18 13.40
CA ARG A 412 -13.07 -15.82 13.80
C ARG A 412 -14.00 -15.88 15.01
N GLU A 413 -14.90 -16.84 15.04
CA GLU A 413 -15.79 -17.04 16.20
C GLU A 413 -15.02 -17.48 17.43
N LEU A 414 -14.11 -18.43 17.28
CA LEU A 414 -13.23 -18.90 18.36
C LEU A 414 -12.43 -17.73 18.97
N GLU A 415 -11.80 -16.90 18.16
CA GLU A 415 -11.08 -15.70 18.60
C GLU A 415 -11.98 -14.76 19.42
N HIS A 416 -13.18 -14.48 18.91
CA HIS A 416 -14.14 -13.61 19.59
C HIS A 416 -14.62 -14.19 20.92
N VAL A 417 -14.90 -15.49 20.96
CA VAL A 417 -15.32 -16.18 22.19
C VAL A 417 -14.23 -16.10 23.25
N ILE A 418 -12.97 -16.40 22.88
CA ILE A 418 -11.85 -16.39 23.82
C ILE A 418 -11.56 -14.98 24.31
N SER A 419 -11.53 -13.99 23.43
CA SER A 419 -11.29 -12.58 23.79
C SER A 419 -12.37 -12.07 24.75
N ARG A 420 -13.64 -12.37 24.47
CA ARG A 420 -14.78 -12.03 25.35
C ARG A 420 -14.71 -12.77 26.70
N SER A 421 -14.30 -14.04 26.68
CA SER A 421 -14.17 -14.86 27.90
C SER A 421 -13.06 -14.32 28.81
N ALA A 422 -11.92 -13.94 28.22
CA ALA A 422 -10.80 -13.35 28.96
C ALA A 422 -11.21 -12.02 29.62
N LEU A 423 -11.98 -11.18 28.91
CA LEU A 423 -12.49 -9.91 29.46
C LEU A 423 -13.46 -10.16 30.63
N LYS A 424 -14.40 -11.11 30.49
CA LYS A 424 -15.34 -11.46 31.55
C LYS A 424 -14.63 -12.05 32.78
N ALA A 425 -13.69 -12.96 32.56
CA ALA A 425 -12.91 -13.55 33.62
C ALA A 425 -12.08 -12.49 34.38
N LEU A 426 -11.49 -11.53 33.66
CA LEU A 426 -10.77 -10.40 34.24
C LEU A 426 -11.70 -9.52 35.10
N ALA A 427 -12.89 -9.19 34.60
CA ALA A 427 -13.87 -8.38 35.34
C ALA A 427 -14.36 -9.06 36.63
N ARG A 428 -14.44 -10.40 36.64
CA ARG A 428 -14.81 -11.19 37.81
C ARG A 428 -13.66 -11.39 38.80
N SER A 429 -12.40 -11.32 38.31
CA SER A 429 -11.22 -11.60 39.12
C SER A 429 -10.87 -10.41 40.02
N THR A 430 -10.69 -10.64 41.30
CA THR A 430 -10.17 -9.66 42.26
C THR A 430 -8.66 -9.47 42.14
N ASN A 431 -7.95 -10.40 41.50
CA ASN A 431 -6.50 -10.38 41.33
C ASN A 431 -6.11 -10.52 39.85
N LYS A 432 -5.45 -9.50 39.29
CA LYS A 432 -4.94 -9.48 37.90
C LYS A 432 -3.73 -10.39 37.67
N ASN A 433 -3.11 -10.92 38.73
CA ASN A 433 -1.92 -11.75 38.60
C ASN A 433 -2.19 -13.11 37.97
N LEU A 434 -3.35 -13.71 38.26
CA LEU A 434 -3.77 -14.98 37.68
C LEU A 434 -5.27 -14.97 37.41
N VAL A 435 -5.65 -14.92 36.15
CA VAL A 435 -7.04 -14.98 35.69
C VAL A 435 -7.33 -16.40 35.18
N THR A 436 -8.40 -17.03 35.69
CA THR A 436 -8.82 -18.35 35.24
C THR A 436 -10.16 -18.24 34.50
N ILE A 437 -10.16 -18.68 33.25
CA ILE A 437 -11.36 -18.74 32.41
C ILE A 437 -12.15 -20.01 32.74
N THR A 438 -13.45 -19.84 32.91
CA THR A 438 -14.41 -20.91 33.18
C THR A 438 -15.42 -21.03 32.04
N LYS A 439 -16.24 -22.09 32.02
CA LYS A 439 -17.29 -22.27 30.99
C LYS A 439 -18.31 -21.12 30.99
N GLU A 440 -18.63 -20.61 32.17
CA GLU A 440 -19.58 -19.50 32.32
C GLU A 440 -19.08 -18.22 31.62
N ASP A 441 -17.75 -18.03 31.59
CA ASP A 441 -17.14 -16.89 30.89
C ASP A 441 -17.28 -17.02 29.36
N CYS A 442 -17.26 -18.26 28.82
CA CYS A 442 -17.46 -18.51 27.39
C CYS A 442 -18.89 -18.19 26.92
N GLY A 443 -19.86 -18.28 27.84
CA GLY A 443 -21.28 -18.11 27.52
C GLY A 443 -21.90 -19.37 26.91
N PRO A 444 -23.18 -19.35 26.56
CA PRO A 444 -23.84 -20.47 25.91
C PRO A 444 -23.25 -20.65 24.49
N LEU A 445 -22.61 -21.80 24.27
CA LEU A 445 -22.25 -22.32 22.95
C LEU A 445 -23.27 -23.40 22.62
N ASP A 446 -24.52 -23.01 22.36
CA ASP A 446 -25.59 -23.97 22.05
C ASP A 446 -25.45 -24.43 20.60
N GLN A 447 -25.51 -25.74 20.39
CA GLN A 447 -25.39 -26.38 19.07
C GLN A 447 -26.56 -26.07 18.13
N ASP A 448 -27.62 -25.41 18.62
CA ASP A 448 -28.87 -25.15 17.89
C ASP A 448 -29.21 -23.65 17.63
N GLN A 449 -28.35 -22.71 17.98
CA GLN A 449 -28.56 -21.36 17.56
C GLN A 449 -27.64 -20.99 16.39
N PRO A 450 -28.19 -20.72 15.19
CA PRO A 450 -27.41 -20.07 14.14
C PRO A 450 -26.88 -18.76 14.71
N ILE A 451 -25.59 -18.50 14.50
CA ILE A 451 -24.95 -17.27 14.90
C ILE A 451 -25.83 -16.12 14.44
N ALA A 452 -26.31 -15.35 15.39
CA ALA A 452 -26.75 -14.01 15.07
C ALA A 452 -25.53 -13.25 14.52
N THR A 453 -25.27 -13.36 13.22
CA THR A 453 -24.89 -12.18 12.48
C THR A 453 -25.73 -11.09 13.09
N THR A 454 -25.15 -9.94 13.37
CA THR A 454 -25.89 -8.72 13.66
C THR A 454 -26.68 -8.36 12.41
N GLN A 455 -27.52 -9.26 11.97
CA GLN A 455 -28.76 -8.95 11.31
C GLN A 455 -29.57 -8.24 12.38
N VAL A 456 -29.77 -6.94 12.22
CA VAL A 456 -30.98 -6.31 12.66
C VAL A 456 -32.02 -7.42 12.67
N LYS A 457 -32.59 -7.72 13.85
CA LYS A 457 -33.69 -8.64 13.99
C LYS A 457 -34.78 -8.25 12.99
N ASN A 458 -34.65 -8.75 11.77
CA ASN A 458 -35.83 -9.06 10.97
C ASN A 458 -36.32 -10.37 11.56
N THR A 459 -37.03 -10.31 12.66
CA THR A 459 -38.08 -11.27 12.96
C THR A 459 -38.84 -11.34 11.65
N PRO A 460 -39.02 -12.51 10.98
CA PRO A 460 -39.97 -12.56 9.90
C PRO A 460 -41.26 -12.11 10.55
N LEU A 461 -41.70 -10.90 10.19
CA LEU A 461 -43.09 -10.54 10.39
C LEU A 461 -43.86 -11.72 9.83
N SER A 462 -44.57 -12.44 10.71
CA SER A 462 -45.51 -13.44 10.25
C SER A 462 -46.31 -12.75 9.17
N THR A 463 -46.08 -13.17 7.91
CA THR A 463 -46.79 -12.57 6.77
C THR A 463 -48.27 -12.76 7.11
N PRO A 464 -49.02 -11.70 7.46
CA PRO A 464 -50.44 -11.86 7.69
C PRO A 464 -51.02 -12.40 6.42
N THR A 465 -51.78 -13.47 6.49
CA THR A 465 -52.57 -13.99 5.36
C THR A 465 -53.45 -12.83 4.91
N ILE A 466 -53.04 -12.20 3.80
CA ILE A 466 -53.77 -11.02 3.31
C ILE A 466 -55.02 -11.53 2.67
N ASP A 467 -56.16 -11.29 3.31
CA ASP A 467 -57.47 -11.58 2.72
C ASP A 467 -57.81 -10.51 1.70
N LEU A 468 -57.75 -10.91 0.41
CA LEU A 468 -58.07 -10.03 -0.69
C LEU A 468 -59.58 -9.90 -0.98
N SER A 469 -60.44 -10.58 -0.20
CA SER A 469 -61.91 -10.53 -0.39
C SER A 469 -62.49 -9.12 -0.14
N ALA A 470 -61.86 -8.30 0.69
CA ALA A 470 -62.22 -6.92 0.95
C ALA A 470 -61.60 -5.88 -0.01
N GLY A 471 -60.92 -6.33 -1.08
CA GLY A 471 -60.24 -5.51 -2.07
C GLY A 471 -58.94 -4.88 -1.51
N LEU A 472 -58.23 -4.18 -2.39
CA LEU A 472 -56.87 -3.63 -2.09
C LEU A 472 -56.87 -2.69 -0.85
N ARG A 473 -57.90 -1.88 -0.69
CA ARG A 473 -58.02 -0.95 0.44
C ARG A 473 -58.21 -1.67 1.76
N GLY A 474 -59.11 -2.70 1.81
CA GLY A 474 -59.30 -3.53 2.99
C GLY A 474 -58.03 -4.28 3.39
N ALA A 475 -57.37 -4.93 2.44
CA ALA A 475 -56.13 -5.65 2.63
C ALA A 475 -55.00 -4.73 3.15
N THR A 476 -54.92 -3.48 2.65
CA THR A 476 -53.95 -2.48 3.14
C THR A 476 -54.26 -2.03 4.57
N ASP A 477 -55.50 -1.79 4.90
CA ASP A 477 -55.92 -1.40 6.24
C ASP A 477 -55.70 -2.53 7.26
N ASP A 478 -55.93 -3.78 6.90
CA ASP A 478 -55.67 -4.97 7.73
C ASP A 478 -54.17 -5.17 7.95
N PHE A 479 -53.35 -5.01 6.92
CA PHE A 479 -51.90 -5.07 7.04
C PHE A 479 -51.36 -3.96 7.96
N GLN A 480 -51.80 -2.71 7.77
CA GLN A 480 -51.43 -1.59 8.63
C GLN A 480 -51.85 -1.82 10.10
N ARG A 481 -53.03 -2.40 10.31
CA ARG A 481 -53.56 -2.72 11.64
C ARG A 481 -52.65 -3.77 12.33
N SER A 482 -52.28 -4.82 11.61
CA SER A 482 -51.43 -5.89 12.14
C SER A 482 -50.06 -5.35 12.57
N ILE A 483 -49.37 -4.60 11.68
CA ILE A 483 -48.05 -4.03 11.98
C ILE A 483 -48.10 -3.05 13.16
N ILE A 484 -49.10 -2.17 13.22
CA ILE A 484 -49.19 -1.19 14.30
C ILE A 484 -49.45 -1.90 15.65
N THR A 485 -50.27 -2.96 15.65
CA THR A 485 -50.54 -3.75 16.86
C THR A 485 -49.25 -4.43 17.36
N GLU A 486 -48.53 -5.14 16.50
CA GLU A 486 -47.30 -5.84 16.83
C GLU A 486 -46.22 -4.88 17.38
N VAL A 487 -46.00 -3.75 16.69
CA VAL A 487 -44.99 -2.76 17.13
C VAL A 487 -45.40 -2.05 18.43
N LEU A 488 -46.70 -1.86 18.69
CA LEU A 488 -47.16 -1.31 19.96
C LEU A 488 -46.98 -2.30 21.11
N GLU A 489 -47.22 -3.57 20.91
CA GLU A 489 -46.96 -4.65 21.87
C GLU A 489 -45.46 -4.74 22.20
N ASP A 490 -44.60 -4.78 21.19
CA ASP A 490 -43.14 -4.81 21.35
C ASP A 490 -42.59 -3.55 22.07
N ALA A 491 -43.21 -2.40 21.83
CA ALA A 491 -42.85 -1.15 22.47
C ALA A 491 -43.52 -0.98 23.87
N ASN A 492 -44.12 -2.01 24.44
CA ASN A 492 -44.86 -1.94 25.68
C ASN A 492 -45.86 -0.76 25.71
N PHE A 493 -46.60 -0.57 24.61
CA PHE A 493 -47.59 0.51 24.39
C PHE A 493 -47.03 1.93 24.48
N ASN A 494 -45.70 2.09 24.30
CA ASN A 494 -45.06 3.40 24.22
C ASN A 494 -45.16 3.98 22.79
N TRP A 495 -46.14 4.87 22.59
CA TRP A 495 -46.43 5.53 21.30
C TRP A 495 -45.25 6.31 20.70
N ALA A 496 -44.37 6.87 21.54
CA ALA A 496 -43.20 7.60 21.04
C ALA A 496 -42.13 6.66 20.53
N GLN A 497 -41.95 5.48 21.14
CA GLN A 497 -41.03 4.44 20.71
C GLN A 497 -41.57 3.73 19.47
N ALA A 498 -42.84 3.37 19.43
CA ALA A 498 -43.51 2.79 18.27
C ALA A 498 -43.42 3.71 17.02
N GLY A 499 -43.59 5.03 17.23
CA GLY A 499 -43.45 6.01 16.16
C GLY A 499 -42.04 6.04 15.57
N ARG A 500 -40.98 5.92 16.38
CA ARG A 500 -39.58 5.83 15.92
C ARG A 500 -39.33 4.57 15.11
N ILE A 501 -39.84 3.42 15.57
CA ILE A 501 -39.70 2.12 14.87
C ILE A 501 -40.40 2.19 13.51
N LEU A 502 -41.60 2.72 13.45
CA LEU A 502 -42.40 2.87 12.24
C LEU A 502 -42.02 4.08 11.36
N LYS A 503 -40.98 4.82 11.74
CA LYS A 503 -40.49 6.04 11.05
C LYS A 503 -41.61 7.04 10.77
N THR A 504 -42.52 7.21 11.73
CA THR A 504 -43.65 8.17 11.70
C THR A 504 -43.72 8.94 13.00
N ASP A 505 -44.31 10.15 12.97
CA ASP A 505 -44.50 10.91 14.20
C ASP A 505 -45.66 10.35 15.05
N ARG A 506 -45.60 10.59 16.37
CA ARG A 506 -46.56 10.10 17.35
C ARG A 506 -48.02 10.54 17.03
N ALA A 507 -48.20 11.77 16.52
CA ALA A 507 -49.53 12.29 16.24
C ALA A 507 -50.16 11.62 15.03
N ASN A 508 -49.36 11.36 13.99
CA ASN A 508 -49.79 10.63 12.79
C ASN A 508 -50.09 9.17 13.11
N LEU A 509 -49.22 8.49 13.90
CA LEU A 509 -49.48 7.11 14.32
C LEU A 509 -50.77 7.00 15.12
N THR A 510 -51.05 7.93 16.04
CA THR A 510 -52.28 7.95 16.83
C THR A 510 -53.54 8.20 15.96
N ARG A 511 -53.43 9.09 14.94
CA ARG A 511 -54.54 9.34 13.99
C ARG A 511 -54.80 8.12 13.11
N LEU A 512 -53.74 7.48 12.65
CA LEU A 512 -53.82 6.28 11.83
C LEU A 512 -54.48 5.12 12.60
N SER A 513 -54.05 4.88 13.84
CA SER A 513 -54.61 3.83 14.70
C SER A 513 -56.09 4.05 14.97
N LYS A 514 -56.53 5.29 15.23
CA LYS A 514 -57.97 5.62 15.37
C LYS A 514 -58.75 5.36 14.09
N ARG A 515 -58.21 5.71 12.90
CA ARG A 515 -58.82 5.43 11.61
C ARG A 515 -58.99 3.94 11.37
N LEU A 516 -58.05 3.14 11.83
CA LEU A 516 -58.03 1.68 11.69
C LEU A 516 -58.80 0.94 12.78
N GLY A 517 -59.48 1.65 13.68
CA GLY A 517 -60.30 1.09 14.75
C GLY A 517 -59.52 0.49 15.93
N LEU A 518 -58.25 0.85 16.09
CA LEU A 518 -57.42 0.40 17.21
C LEU A 518 -57.57 1.37 18.37
N ASN A 519 -58.26 0.97 19.45
CA ASN A 519 -58.36 1.69 20.69
C ASN A 519 -57.50 1.03 21.77
N VAL A 520 -56.46 1.72 22.24
CA VAL A 520 -55.62 1.24 23.34
C VAL A 520 -56.15 1.88 24.62
N ALA A 521 -56.83 1.08 25.45
CA ALA A 521 -57.25 1.50 26.77
C ALA A 521 -56.03 1.66 27.70
N LYS A 522 -56.14 2.54 28.72
CA LYS A 522 -55.05 2.79 29.69
C LYS A 522 -54.62 1.57 30.54
N SER A 523 -55.20 0.40 30.27
CA SER A 523 -54.96 -0.87 30.98
C SER A 523 -54.27 -1.93 30.12
N HIS A 524 -53.33 -1.56 29.27
CA HIS A 524 -52.48 -2.50 28.51
C HIS A 524 -53.17 -3.60 27.66
N THR A 525 -54.40 -3.39 27.23
CA THR A 525 -55.17 -4.32 26.40
C THR A 525 -55.69 -3.63 25.14
N ILE A 526 -55.58 -4.31 23.99
CA ILE A 526 -56.09 -3.80 22.69
C ILE A 526 -57.51 -4.37 22.49
N GLU A 527 -58.51 -3.50 22.44
CA GLU A 527 -59.86 -3.90 22.05
C GLU A 527 -60.08 -3.62 20.55
N ARG A 528 -60.59 -4.61 19.82
CA ARG A 528 -61.05 -4.48 18.46
C ARG A 528 -62.52 -4.05 18.49
N THR A 529 -62.83 -2.87 18.03
CA THR A 529 -64.23 -2.46 17.74
C THR A 529 -64.62 -3.01 16.37
N LYS A 530 -65.79 -3.70 16.35
CA LYS A 530 -66.42 -4.29 15.15
C LYS A 530 -66.80 -3.23 14.11
#